data_8f85bcfdba9dc428d3a0b0bd116cfe86
#
_entry.id   8f85bcfdba9dc428d3a0b0bd116cfe86
#
_cell.length_a   1.000
_cell.length_b   1.000
_cell.length_c   1.000
_cell.angle_alpha   90.00
_cell.angle_beta   90.00
_cell.angle_gamma   90.00
#
_symmetry.space_group_name_H-M   'P 1'
#
loop_
_entity.id
_entity.type
_entity.pdbx_description
1 polymer ?
#
loop_
_entity_poly.entity_id
_entity_poly.type
_entity_poly.pdbx_seq_one_letter_code
_entity_poly.pdbx_strand_id
1 'polypeptide(L)'
;RVYWKGWLELRPKIWTDFVEDLKNFENTNEYEKAINGETNINCFNEWVKELKENNYLHNHTRMWFASIWIFTLRLPWQKGAEFFLRELYDGDAASNTLSWRWVAGIQTEGKNYIAQNWNINKFTNNKYKDLKLNENPEPVIDQREYKISPISIGNNKTISDRLVFFENELDFKV
;
A
#
# COMPACT_ATOMS: atom_id res chain seq x y z
N ARG A 1 -7.66 0.17 10.66
CA ARG A 1 -6.31 0.54 11.19
C ARG A 1 -5.92 -0.31 12.40
N VAL A 2 -6.72 -0.40 13.47
CA VAL A 2 -6.41 -1.20 14.68
C VAL A 2 -6.09 -2.65 14.33
N TYR A 3 -6.90 -3.29 13.50
CA TYR A 3 -6.67 -4.66 13.04
C TYR A 3 -5.29 -4.83 12.36
N TRP A 4 -4.94 -3.92 11.44
CA TRP A 4 -3.66 -4.00 10.73
C TRP A 4 -2.47 -3.72 11.63
N LYS A 5 -2.58 -2.80 12.59
CA LYS A 5 -1.54 -2.58 13.61
C LYS A 5 -1.28 -3.85 14.42
N GLY A 6 -2.33 -4.45 14.98
CA GLY A 6 -2.19 -5.71 15.72
C GLY A 6 -1.63 -6.85 14.87
N TRP A 7 -2.01 -6.93 13.59
CA TRP A 7 -1.44 -7.92 12.67
C TRP A 7 0.06 -7.73 12.48
N LEU A 8 0.52 -6.49 12.29
CA LEU A 8 1.93 -6.16 12.07
C LEU A 8 2.74 -6.33 13.35
N GLU A 9 2.20 -5.97 14.52
CA GLU A 9 2.84 -6.19 15.83
C GLU A 9 3.07 -7.66 16.11
N LEU A 10 2.13 -8.52 15.75
CA LEU A 10 2.28 -9.98 15.86
C LEU A 10 3.27 -10.56 14.83
N ARG A 11 3.60 -9.82 13.78
CA ARG A 11 4.51 -10.24 12.71
C ARG A 11 5.49 -9.12 12.35
N PRO A 12 6.34 -8.69 13.31
CA PRO A 12 7.21 -7.51 13.13
C PRO A 12 8.21 -7.68 11.99
N LYS A 13 8.52 -8.93 11.63
CA LYS A 13 9.43 -9.23 10.52
C LYS A 13 8.90 -8.75 9.17
N ILE A 14 7.58 -8.60 8.97
CA ILE A 14 7.03 -8.02 7.75
C ILE A 14 7.55 -6.59 7.53
N TRP A 15 7.58 -5.79 8.60
CA TRP A 15 8.06 -4.42 8.52
C TRP A 15 9.57 -4.34 8.34
N THR A 16 10.34 -5.15 9.08
CA THR A 16 11.80 -5.15 8.96
C THR A 16 12.24 -5.60 7.58
N ASP A 17 11.63 -6.65 7.03
CA ASP A 17 11.93 -7.13 5.69
C ASP A 17 11.52 -6.10 4.62
N PHE A 18 10.38 -5.42 4.80
CA PHE A 18 9.96 -4.32 3.91
C PHE A 18 11.00 -3.19 3.87
N VAL A 19 11.49 -2.76 5.03
CA VAL A 19 12.51 -1.70 5.12
C VAL A 19 13.85 -2.14 4.54
N GLU A 20 14.21 -3.41 4.71
CA GLU A 20 15.43 -3.98 4.15
C GLU A 20 15.34 -4.11 2.63
N ASP A 21 14.21 -4.60 2.11
CA ASP A 21 13.97 -4.69 0.67
C ASP A 21 14.11 -3.31 0.00
N LEU A 22 13.59 -2.25 0.62
CA LEU A 22 13.69 -0.90 0.07
C LEU A 22 15.13 -0.41 -0.14
N LYS A 23 16.06 -0.85 0.71
CA LYS A 23 17.50 -0.49 0.58
C LYS A 23 18.16 -1.18 -0.60
N ASN A 24 17.64 -2.33 -1.02
CA ASN A 24 18.18 -3.15 -2.08
C ASN A 24 17.64 -2.81 -3.48
N PHE A 25 16.55 -2.02 -3.55
CA PHE A 25 15.98 -1.61 -4.84
C PHE A 25 16.62 -0.32 -5.35
N GLU A 26 17.22 -0.40 -6.52
CA GLU A 26 17.67 0.79 -7.26
C GLU A 26 16.46 1.56 -7.84
N ASN A 27 16.64 2.87 -8.01
CA ASN A 27 15.69 3.68 -8.73
C ASN A 27 15.92 3.53 -10.23
N THR A 28 15.02 2.84 -10.91
CA THR A 28 15.06 2.69 -12.36
C THR A 28 14.40 3.88 -13.06
N ASN A 29 14.67 4.04 -14.35
CA ASN A 29 13.99 5.06 -15.15
C ASN A 29 12.46 4.87 -15.17
N GLU A 30 11.98 3.61 -15.15
CA GLU A 30 10.57 3.26 -15.07
C GLU A 30 9.95 3.71 -13.74
N TYR A 31 10.67 3.55 -12.64
CA TYR A 31 10.27 4.05 -11.34
C TYR A 31 10.16 5.58 -11.33
N GLU A 32 11.19 6.29 -11.85
CA GLU A 32 11.17 7.75 -11.91
C GLU A 32 9.99 8.26 -12.76
N LYS A 33 9.72 7.65 -13.91
CA LYS A 33 8.54 7.96 -14.71
C LYS A 33 7.24 7.72 -13.96
N ALA A 34 7.16 6.62 -13.21
CA ALA A 34 5.97 6.28 -12.45
C ALA A 34 5.67 7.32 -11.37
N ILE A 35 6.65 7.68 -10.54
CA ILE A 35 6.45 8.67 -9.47
C ILE A 35 6.23 10.09 -9.99
N ASN A 36 6.63 10.39 -11.23
CA ASN A 36 6.39 11.68 -11.88
C ASN A 36 5.11 11.73 -12.72
N GLY A 37 4.40 10.61 -12.86
CA GLY A 37 3.20 10.56 -13.69
C GLY A 37 3.49 10.71 -15.18
N GLU A 38 4.60 10.15 -15.64
CA GLU A 38 5.09 10.20 -17.02
C GLU A 38 5.04 8.82 -17.71
N THR A 39 4.11 7.98 -17.26
CA THR A 39 3.90 6.67 -17.85
C THR A 39 3.03 6.75 -19.12
N ASN A 40 2.86 5.64 -19.79
CA ASN A 40 1.92 5.52 -20.92
C ASN A 40 0.46 5.25 -20.50
N ILE A 41 0.12 5.41 -19.22
CA ILE A 41 -1.20 5.13 -18.65
C ILE A 41 -1.80 6.43 -18.11
N ASN A 42 -2.67 7.07 -18.88
CA ASN A 42 -3.18 8.41 -18.57
C ASN A 42 -3.86 8.50 -17.21
N CYS A 43 -4.71 7.54 -16.83
CA CYS A 43 -5.38 7.56 -15.54
C CYS A 43 -4.38 7.49 -14.38
N PHE A 44 -3.34 6.69 -14.51
CA PHE A 44 -2.28 6.57 -13.50
C PHE A 44 -1.54 7.90 -13.33
N ASN A 45 -1.18 8.55 -14.43
CA ASN A 45 -0.48 9.84 -14.42
C ASN A 45 -1.33 10.94 -13.75
N GLU A 46 -2.62 10.99 -14.04
CA GLU A 46 -3.55 11.93 -13.38
C GLU A 46 -3.65 11.66 -11.86
N TRP A 47 -3.68 10.38 -11.44
CA TRP A 47 -3.72 10.03 -10.03
C TRP A 47 -2.41 10.33 -9.29
N VAL A 48 -1.27 10.23 -9.96
CA VAL A 48 0.02 10.70 -9.39
C VAL A 48 -0.05 12.20 -9.13
N LYS A 49 -0.57 12.97 -10.08
CA LYS A 49 -0.74 14.40 -9.93
C LYS A 49 -1.71 14.74 -8.80
N GLU A 50 -2.88 14.10 -8.77
CA GLU A 50 -3.88 14.25 -7.70
C GLU A 50 -3.28 13.94 -6.33
N LEU A 51 -2.50 12.85 -6.22
CA LEU A 51 -1.84 12.45 -4.99
C LEU A 51 -0.84 13.52 -4.51
N LYS A 52 -0.01 14.04 -5.40
CA LYS A 52 0.98 15.06 -5.06
C LYS A 52 0.37 16.43 -4.74
N GLU A 53 -0.76 16.78 -5.36
CA GLU A 53 -1.44 18.05 -5.13
C GLU A 53 -2.30 18.03 -3.86
N ASN A 54 -2.98 16.90 -3.59
CA ASN A 54 -3.97 16.80 -2.53
C ASN A 54 -3.53 15.95 -1.33
N ASN A 55 -2.42 15.22 -1.45
CA ASN A 55 -1.93 14.23 -0.48
C ASN A 55 -2.99 13.17 -0.12
N TYR A 56 -3.90 12.92 -1.03
CA TYR A 56 -5.03 12.01 -0.85
C TYR A 56 -5.44 11.37 -2.18
N LEU A 57 -5.85 10.11 -2.11
CA LEU A 57 -6.57 9.40 -3.17
C LEU A 57 -7.77 8.67 -2.58
N HIS A 58 -8.86 8.62 -3.33
CA HIS A 58 -10.02 7.80 -2.96
C HIS A 58 -9.62 6.32 -2.86
N ASN A 59 -10.25 5.57 -1.95
CA ASN A 59 -9.87 4.17 -1.68
C ASN A 59 -9.84 3.28 -2.93
N HIS A 60 -10.83 3.36 -3.82
CA HIS A 60 -10.82 2.61 -5.08
C HIS A 60 -9.61 2.98 -5.96
N THR A 61 -9.31 4.27 -6.05
CA THR A 61 -8.16 4.77 -6.81
C THR A 61 -6.84 4.20 -6.27
N ARG A 62 -6.71 4.09 -4.95
CA ARG A 62 -5.51 3.48 -4.32
C ARG A 62 -5.34 2.02 -4.73
N MET A 63 -6.44 1.27 -4.81
CA MET A 63 -6.41 -0.14 -5.23
C MET A 63 -6.03 -0.27 -6.71
N TRP A 64 -6.61 0.55 -7.59
CA TRP A 64 -6.25 0.56 -9.00
C TRP A 64 -4.81 1.00 -9.22
N PHE A 65 -4.38 2.05 -8.51
CA PHE A 65 -3.01 2.56 -8.55
C PHE A 65 -2.01 1.46 -8.19
N ALA A 66 -2.20 0.80 -7.06
CA ALA A 66 -1.32 -0.26 -6.60
C ALA A 66 -1.30 -1.45 -7.58
N SER A 67 -2.45 -1.83 -8.13
CA SER A 67 -2.54 -2.89 -9.12
C SER A 67 -1.80 -2.53 -10.43
N ILE A 68 -1.97 -1.31 -10.92
CA ILE A 68 -1.26 -0.84 -12.13
C ILE A 68 0.25 -0.80 -11.87
N TRP A 69 0.67 -0.27 -10.73
CA TRP A 69 2.06 -0.22 -10.31
C TRP A 69 2.72 -1.61 -10.34
N ILE A 70 2.09 -2.58 -9.69
CA ILE A 70 2.64 -3.93 -9.53
C ILE A 70 2.57 -4.71 -10.84
N PHE A 71 1.41 -4.76 -11.47
CA PHE A 71 1.13 -5.73 -12.52
C PHE A 71 1.28 -5.19 -13.93
N THR A 72 1.03 -3.90 -14.17
CA THR A 72 1.17 -3.29 -15.48
C THR A 72 2.53 -2.65 -15.67
N LEU A 73 2.97 -1.84 -14.70
CA LEU A 73 4.30 -1.20 -14.73
C LEU A 73 5.41 -2.15 -14.26
N ARG A 74 5.04 -3.26 -13.60
CA ARG A 74 5.97 -4.29 -13.09
C ARG A 74 7.03 -3.73 -12.13
N LEU A 75 6.62 -2.75 -11.33
CA LEU A 75 7.47 -2.15 -10.32
C LEU A 75 7.34 -2.89 -8.98
N PRO A 76 8.40 -2.93 -8.16
CA PRO A 76 8.34 -3.52 -6.83
C PRO A 76 7.25 -2.90 -5.98
N TRP A 77 6.40 -3.71 -5.36
CA TRP A 77 5.30 -3.24 -4.52
C TRP A 77 5.79 -2.41 -3.33
N GLN A 78 6.99 -2.73 -2.84
CA GLN A 78 7.62 -2.02 -1.73
C GLN A 78 7.88 -0.54 -2.07
N LYS A 79 8.36 -0.26 -3.29
CA LYS A 79 8.57 1.10 -3.77
C LYS A 79 7.27 1.88 -3.90
N GLY A 80 6.20 1.23 -4.32
CA GLY A 80 4.88 1.86 -4.37
C GLY A 80 4.29 2.12 -2.98
N ALA A 81 4.47 1.18 -2.05
CA ALA A 81 4.06 1.36 -0.66
C ALA A 81 4.83 2.50 0.02
N GLU A 82 6.13 2.62 -0.23
CA GLU A 82 6.97 3.72 0.25
C GLU A 82 6.51 5.06 -0.34
N PHE A 83 6.22 5.10 -1.64
CA PHE A 83 5.68 6.30 -2.30
C PHE A 83 4.37 6.76 -1.63
N PHE A 84 3.45 5.85 -1.34
CA PHE A 84 2.21 6.18 -0.63
C PHE A 84 2.43 6.64 0.81
N LEU A 85 3.38 6.06 1.53
CA LEU A 85 3.72 6.50 2.89
C LEU A 85 4.25 7.94 2.90
N ARG A 86 4.98 8.33 1.86
CA ARG A 86 5.54 9.67 1.74
C ARG A 86 4.52 10.72 1.32
N GLU A 87 3.61 10.37 0.40
CA GLU A 87 2.71 11.34 -0.22
C GLU A 87 1.34 11.45 0.46
N LEU A 88 0.84 10.39 1.12
CA LEU A 88 -0.49 10.38 1.72
C LEU A 88 -0.49 10.96 3.13
N TYR A 89 -1.34 11.95 3.41
CA TYR A 89 -1.55 12.45 4.77
C TYR A 89 -2.04 11.40 5.76
N ASP A 90 -2.86 10.46 5.29
CA ASP A 90 -3.37 9.38 6.11
C ASP A 90 -2.52 8.10 5.99
N GLY A 91 -1.28 8.23 5.51
CA GLY A 91 -0.32 7.13 5.38
C GLY A 91 0.01 6.52 6.73
N ASP A 92 -0.46 5.29 6.97
CA ASP A 92 -0.18 4.50 8.16
C ASP A 92 0.68 3.29 7.81
N ALA A 93 1.79 3.12 8.50
CA ALA A 93 2.79 2.09 8.16
C ALA A 93 2.18 0.68 8.09
N ALA A 94 1.28 0.33 9.02
CA ALA A 94 0.68 -0.99 9.05
C ALA A 94 -0.37 -1.16 7.95
N SER A 95 -1.38 -0.27 7.90
CA SER A 95 -2.47 -0.40 6.92
C SER A 95 -1.98 -0.23 5.49
N ASN A 96 -1.05 0.68 5.24
CA ASN A 96 -0.50 0.88 3.91
C ASN A 96 0.30 -0.35 3.44
N THR A 97 1.28 -0.81 4.21
CA THR A 97 2.12 -1.95 3.84
C THR A 97 1.29 -3.22 3.63
N LEU A 98 0.37 -3.52 4.53
CA LEU A 98 -0.45 -4.73 4.42
C LEU A 98 -1.48 -4.64 3.30
N SER A 99 -1.98 -3.43 2.97
CA SER A 99 -2.87 -3.23 1.82
C SER A 99 -2.14 -3.42 0.49
N TRP A 100 -0.91 -2.94 0.36
CA TRP A 100 -0.08 -3.21 -0.81
C TRP A 100 0.24 -4.69 -0.97
N ARG A 101 0.56 -5.37 0.12
CA ARG A 101 0.73 -6.84 0.14
C ARG A 101 -0.55 -7.58 -0.26
N TRP A 102 -1.72 -7.06 0.15
CA TRP A 102 -3.00 -7.63 -0.24
C TRP A 102 -3.26 -7.47 -1.75
N VAL A 103 -3.04 -6.28 -2.31
CA VAL A 103 -3.16 -6.07 -3.77
C VAL A 103 -2.22 -7.01 -4.54
N ALA A 104 -0.99 -7.16 -4.07
CA ALA A 104 0.01 -8.06 -4.66
C ALA A 104 -0.35 -9.55 -4.57
N GLY A 105 -1.29 -9.94 -3.72
CA GLY A 105 -1.68 -11.36 -3.51
C GLY A 105 -0.79 -12.14 -2.56
N ILE A 106 0.12 -11.46 -1.86
CA ILE A 106 1.06 -12.08 -0.91
C ILE A 106 0.63 -11.96 0.56
N GLN A 107 -0.44 -11.23 0.86
CA GLN A 107 -1.04 -11.17 2.19
C GLN A 107 -1.96 -12.35 2.45
N THR A 108 -2.68 -12.79 1.43
CA THR A 108 -3.47 -14.02 1.40
C THR A 108 -3.18 -14.69 0.08
N GLU A 109 -2.55 -15.85 0.13
CA GLU A 109 -2.09 -16.58 -1.06
C GLU A 109 -3.21 -16.76 -2.09
N GLY A 110 -2.91 -16.44 -3.34
CA GLY A 110 -3.83 -16.56 -4.47
C GLY A 110 -4.95 -15.52 -4.53
N LYS A 111 -4.98 -14.53 -3.65
CA LYS A 111 -5.99 -13.46 -3.65
C LYS A 111 -5.35 -12.11 -3.93
N ASN A 112 -5.06 -11.86 -5.20
CA ASN A 112 -4.61 -10.56 -5.66
C ASN A 112 -5.79 -9.68 -6.15
N TYR A 113 -5.55 -8.38 -6.25
CA TYR A 113 -6.50 -7.45 -6.84
C TYR A 113 -5.96 -6.93 -8.18
N ILE A 114 -6.65 -7.22 -9.27
CA ILE A 114 -6.27 -6.78 -10.61
C ILE A 114 -7.22 -5.68 -11.08
N ALA A 115 -6.65 -4.53 -11.40
CA ALA A 115 -7.39 -3.42 -12.00
C ALA A 115 -7.91 -3.80 -13.39
N GLN A 116 -9.19 -3.57 -13.63
CA GLN A 116 -9.88 -3.92 -14.87
C GLN A 116 -10.35 -2.66 -15.57
N ASN A 117 -10.16 -2.56 -16.89
CA ASN A 117 -10.59 -1.45 -17.72
C ASN A 117 -12.07 -1.10 -17.51
N TRP A 118 -12.93 -2.11 -17.55
CA TRP A 118 -14.38 -1.90 -17.38
C TRP A 118 -14.72 -1.31 -16.01
N ASN A 119 -13.99 -1.71 -14.96
CA ASN A 119 -14.23 -1.25 -13.60
C ASN A 119 -13.81 0.21 -13.44
N ILE A 120 -12.60 0.57 -13.89
CA ILE A 120 -12.14 1.95 -13.89
C ILE A 120 -13.11 2.83 -14.68
N ASN A 121 -13.48 2.43 -15.90
CA ASN A 121 -14.40 3.20 -16.73
C ASN A 121 -15.76 3.39 -16.09
N LYS A 122 -16.33 2.36 -15.49
CA LYS A 122 -17.62 2.42 -14.79
C LYS A 122 -17.65 3.48 -13.69
N PHE A 123 -16.59 3.57 -12.89
CA PHE A 123 -16.54 4.48 -11.74
C PHE A 123 -15.89 5.84 -12.04
N THR A 124 -15.42 6.05 -13.28
CA THR A 124 -14.88 7.33 -13.76
C THR A 124 -15.73 7.95 -14.87
N ASN A 125 -17.00 7.53 -15.02
CA ASN A 125 -17.92 8.00 -16.06
C ASN A 125 -17.33 7.88 -17.47
N ASN A 126 -16.64 6.77 -17.75
CA ASN A 126 -15.93 6.49 -19.02
C ASN A 126 -14.90 7.56 -19.40
N LYS A 127 -14.28 8.21 -18.42
CA LYS A 127 -13.23 9.20 -18.67
C LYS A 127 -11.99 8.61 -19.34
N TYR A 128 -11.64 7.38 -19.02
CA TYR A 128 -10.43 6.72 -19.51
C TYR A 128 -10.79 5.58 -20.46
N LYS A 129 -10.62 5.78 -21.74
CA LYS A 129 -10.86 4.76 -22.78
C LYS A 129 -9.56 4.06 -23.12
N ASP A 130 -9.67 2.78 -23.50
CA ASP A 130 -8.59 1.98 -24.08
C ASP A 130 -7.29 1.95 -23.24
N LEU A 131 -7.43 1.81 -21.93
CA LEU A 131 -6.29 1.65 -21.02
C LEU A 131 -5.55 0.34 -21.34
N LYS A 132 -4.26 0.44 -21.56
CA LYS A 132 -3.40 -0.74 -21.78
C LYS A 132 -2.95 -1.33 -20.45
N LEU A 133 -3.86 -2.02 -19.77
CA LEU A 133 -3.61 -2.69 -18.50
C LEU A 133 -3.29 -4.17 -18.70
N ASN A 134 -2.43 -4.72 -17.86
CA ASN A 134 -2.24 -6.16 -17.76
C ASN A 134 -3.33 -6.73 -16.84
N GLU A 135 -4.39 -7.24 -17.44
CA GLU A 135 -5.56 -7.79 -16.72
C GLU A 135 -5.42 -9.26 -16.34
N ASN A 136 -4.37 -9.94 -16.83
CA ASN A 136 -4.06 -11.33 -16.53
C ASN A 136 -2.56 -11.49 -16.20
N PRO A 137 -2.08 -10.87 -15.13
CA PRO A 137 -0.67 -10.92 -14.78
C PRO A 137 -0.28 -12.24 -14.13
N GLU A 138 1.01 -12.56 -14.21
CA GLU A 138 1.59 -13.57 -13.35
C GLU A 138 1.53 -13.14 -11.89
N PRO A 139 1.28 -14.07 -10.95
CA PRO A 139 1.23 -13.76 -9.53
C PRO A 139 2.59 -13.28 -9.00
N VAL A 140 2.55 -12.35 -8.05
CA VAL A 140 3.75 -12.01 -7.26
C VAL A 140 4.02 -13.16 -6.29
N ILE A 141 5.25 -13.65 -6.29
CA ILE A 141 5.67 -14.74 -5.40
C ILE A 141 6.51 -14.14 -4.26
N ASP A 142 6.08 -14.37 -3.03
CA ASP A 142 6.84 -14.11 -1.82
C ASP A 142 6.91 -15.40 -1.00
N GLN A 143 8.07 -16.04 -0.95
CA GLN A 143 8.26 -17.32 -0.25
C GLN A 143 8.50 -17.13 1.26
N ARG A 144 8.49 -15.89 1.76
CA ARG A 144 8.73 -15.60 3.17
C ARG A 144 7.51 -15.92 4.02
N GLU A 145 7.72 -16.76 5.01
CA GLU A 145 6.71 -17.06 6.02
C GLU A 145 6.90 -16.17 7.24
N TYR A 146 5.81 -15.55 7.69
CA TYR A 146 5.81 -14.67 8.87
C TYR A 146 5.07 -15.33 10.03
N LYS A 147 5.85 -15.94 10.92
CA LYS A 147 5.31 -16.56 12.14
C LYS A 147 4.85 -15.49 13.14
N ILE A 148 3.84 -15.83 13.92
CA ILE A 148 3.35 -14.99 15.01
C ILE A 148 4.42 -14.95 16.11
N SER A 149 4.81 -13.74 16.49
CA SER A 149 5.64 -13.50 17.67
C SER A 149 4.73 -13.06 18.82
N PRO A 150 4.71 -13.79 19.95
CA PRO A 150 3.92 -13.37 21.10
C PRO A 150 4.35 -11.99 21.59
N ILE A 151 3.39 -11.12 21.86
CA ILE A 151 3.66 -9.82 22.47
C ILE A 151 4.09 -10.10 23.92
N SER A 152 5.32 -9.74 24.26
CA SER A 152 5.77 -9.76 25.67
C SER A 152 5.10 -8.60 26.38
N ILE A 153 4.05 -8.86 27.14
CA ILE A 153 3.54 -7.88 28.09
C ILE A 153 4.60 -7.77 29.17
N GLY A 154 5.41 -6.73 29.09
CA GLY A 154 6.39 -6.43 30.12
C GLY A 154 5.67 -6.24 31.45
N ASN A 155 6.11 -6.97 32.48
CA ASN A 155 5.65 -6.78 33.86
C ASN A 155 6.18 -5.45 34.44
N ASN A 156 6.10 -4.37 33.67
CA ASN A 156 6.44 -3.05 34.16
C ASN A 156 5.32 -2.57 35.07
N LYS A 157 5.46 -2.84 36.36
CA LYS A 157 4.65 -2.26 37.45
C LYS A 157 4.91 -0.75 37.65
N THR A 158 5.41 -0.05 36.68
CA THR A 158 5.42 1.41 36.74
C THR A 158 4.04 1.87 36.26
N ILE A 159 3.20 2.18 37.23
CA ILE A 159 1.99 2.97 37.00
C ILE A 159 2.50 4.31 36.45
N SER A 160 2.42 4.47 35.15
CA SER A 160 2.64 5.75 34.52
C SER A 160 1.34 6.55 34.66
N ASP A 161 1.37 7.67 35.38
CA ASP A 161 0.24 8.60 35.44
C ASP A 161 -0.03 9.33 34.13
N ARG A 162 0.63 8.91 33.04
CA ARG A 162 0.44 9.47 31.71
C ARG A 162 -0.32 8.48 30.81
N LEU A 163 -1.55 8.83 30.50
CA LEU A 163 -2.31 8.18 29.46
C LEU A 163 -1.94 8.83 28.13
N VAL A 164 -1.30 8.05 27.25
CA VAL A 164 -0.96 8.52 25.89
C VAL A 164 -2.08 8.10 24.95
N PHE A 165 -2.83 9.07 24.49
CA PHE A 165 -3.79 8.87 23.39
C PHE A 165 -3.10 9.16 22.06
N PHE A 166 -3.22 8.25 21.13
CA PHE A 166 -2.94 8.54 19.74
C PHE A 166 -4.19 9.15 19.10
N GLU A 167 -4.01 10.14 18.25
CA GLU A 167 -5.10 10.88 17.59
C GLU A 167 -6.12 9.94 16.89
N ASN A 168 -5.68 8.78 16.45
CA ASN A 168 -6.51 7.75 15.82
C ASN A 168 -7.30 6.87 16.81
N GLU A 169 -7.13 7.05 18.09
CA GLU A 169 -7.76 6.26 19.17
C GLU A 169 -8.75 7.09 19.99
N LEU A 170 -8.88 8.37 19.67
CA LEU A 170 -9.87 9.24 20.28
C LEU A 170 -11.24 8.84 19.76
N ASP A 171 -12.01 8.14 20.59
CA ASP A 171 -13.44 7.97 20.38
C ASP A 171 -14.15 9.20 20.94
N PHE A 172 -14.59 10.09 20.06
CA PHE A 172 -15.32 11.31 20.42
C PHE A 172 -16.78 11.04 20.80
N LYS A 173 -17.18 9.78 20.98
CA LYS A 173 -18.48 9.39 21.51
C LYS A 173 -18.40 9.16 23.01
N VAL A 174 -18.30 10.24 23.77
CA VAL A 174 -18.62 10.28 25.18
C VAL A 174 -19.72 11.32 25.38
#